data_c8a836fb42a2c9a54e86d4febc982287
#
_entry.id   c8a836fb42a2c9a54e86d4febc982287
#
_cell.length_a   1.000
_cell.length_b   1.000
_cell.length_c   1.000
_cell.angle_alpha   90.00
_cell.angle_beta   90.00
_cell.angle_gamma   90.00
#
_symmetry.space_group_name_H-M   'P 1'
#
loop_
_entity.id
_entity.type
_entity.pdbx_description
1 polymer ?
#
loop_
_entity_poly.entity_id
_entity_poly.type
_entity_poly.pdbx_seq_one_letter_code
_entity_poly.pdbx_strand_id
1 'polypeptide(L)'
;FREIADEAGAYLMVDMAHIAGLVAAGLHPSPIPYAHVTTTTTHKTLRGPRGGMILCNQEAADKFNFNKAVFPGIQGGPLEHVIAGKAVCFKEALQPEFKEYQKQILKNAQVLCKGLQSRGVKIISGGTDNHLMLVDLRDEEETGKELERRLDEAHITCNKNTIPNDPRSPFVTSGVRLGTPAVTTRGMVEEDMDVIAEGIALVIKSEDNIEKVREMVKG
;
A
#
# COMPACT_ATOMS: atom_id res chain seq x y z
N PHE A 1 -0.78 -15.31 -16.39
CA PHE A 1 -1.73 -14.31 -16.95
C PHE A 1 -1.39 -13.92 -18.38
N ARG A 2 -0.11 -13.72 -18.74
CA ARG A 2 0.26 -13.34 -20.11
C ARG A 2 -0.17 -14.42 -21.11
N GLU A 3 0.16 -15.66 -20.90
CA GLU A 3 -0.22 -16.80 -21.75
C GLU A 3 -1.73 -16.88 -21.94
N ILE A 4 -2.51 -16.72 -20.85
CA ILE A 4 -3.97 -16.72 -20.90
C ILE A 4 -4.51 -15.55 -21.75
N ALA A 5 -3.88 -14.35 -21.61
CA ALA A 5 -4.28 -13.20 -22.40
C ALA A 5 -4.00 -13.42 -23.90
N ASP A 6 -2.87 -14.01 -24.24
CA ASP A 6 -2.49 -14.35 -25.61
C ASP A 6 -3.44 -15.38 -26.22
N GLU A 7 -3.79 -16.45 -25.49
CA GLU A 7 -4.77 -17.45 -25.92
C GLU A 7 -6.15 -16.84 -26.14
N ALA A 8 -6.55 -15.88 -25.30
CA ALA A 8 -7.83 -15.18 -25.42
C ALA A 8 -7.83 -14.06 -26.46
N GLY A 9 -6.70 -13.76 -27.10
CA GLY A 9 -6.54 -12.60 -28.00
C GLY A 9 -6.75 -11.25 -27.30
N ALA A 10 -6.46 -11.18 -26.00
CA ALA A 10 -6.68 -10.01 -25.15
C ALA A 10 -5.37 -9.30 -24.78
N TYR A 11 -5.46 -8.00 -24.47
CA TYR A 11 -4.34 -7.27 -23.90
C TYR A 11 -4.28 -7.44 -22.39
N LEU A 12 -3.06 -7.65 -21.87
CA LEU A 12 -2.79 -7.69 -20.43
C LEU A 12 -2.40 -6.29 -19.96
N MET A 13 -3.21 -5.72 -19.07
CA MET A 13 -2.89 -4.51 -18.30
C MET A 13 -2.68 -4.88 -16.84
N VAL A 14 -1.63 -4.35 -16.23
CA VAL A 14 -1.32 -4.56 -14.82
C VAL A 14 -1.18 -3.20 -14.14
N ASP A 15 -1.91 -2.99 -13.05
CA ASP A 15 -1.70 -1.85 -12.16
C ASP A 15 -0.81 -2.27 -10.97
N MET A 16 0.38 -1.67 -10.88
CA MET A 16 1.34 -1.93 -9.81
C MET A 16 1.44 -0.80 -8.79
N ALA A 17 0.45 0.07 -8.74
CA ALA A 17 0.51 1.33 -7.97
C ALA A 17 1.00 1.16 -6.53
N HIS A 18 0.49 0.18 -5.81
CA HIS A 18 0.89 -0.07 -4.43
C HIS A 18 2.32 -0.59 -4.27
N ILE A 19 2.77 -1.42 -5.19
CA ILE A 19 4.04 -2.16 -5.10
C ILE A 19 5.15 -1.57 -5.97
N ALA A 20 4.91 -0.45 -6.66
CA ALA A 20 5.86 0.09 -7.63
C ALA A 20 7.24 0.39 -7.04
N GLY A 21 7.32 0.85 -5.79
CA GLY A 21 8.60 1.04 -5.11
C GLY A 21 9.34 -0.27 -4.83
N LEU A 22 8.63 -1.33 -4.45
CA LEU A 22 9.19 -2.67 -4.26
C LEU A 22 9.68 -3.26 -5.58
N VAL A 23 8.90 -3.07 -6.66
CA VAL A 23 9.28 -3.49 -8.01
C VAL A 23 10.55 -2.76 -8.47
N ALA A 24 10.60 -1.43 -8.32
CA ALA A 24 11.77 -0.61 -8.68
C ALA A 24 13.02 -1.02 -7.90
N ALA A 25 12.89 -1.42 -6.64
CA ALA A 25 13.98 -1.90 -5.81
C ALA A 25 14.38 -3.37 -6.08
N GLY A 26 13.66 -4.07 -6.97
CA GLY A 26 13.89 -5.49 -7.26
C GLY A 26 13.48 -6.44 -6.11
N LEU A 27 12.56 -6.01 -5.25
CA LEU A 27 12.08 -6.77 -4.08
C LEU A 27 10.68 -7.38 -4.29
N HIS A 28 10.10 -7.16 -5.47
CA HIS A 28 8.84 -7.76 -5.90
C HIS A 28 8.93 -8.08 -7.40
N PRO A 29 8.32 -9.17 -7.89
CA PRO A 29 8.29 -9.47 -9.31
C PRO A 29 7.74 -8.30 -10.13
N SER A 30 8.42 -7.98 -11.23
CA SER A 30 8.03 -6.91 -12.14
C SER A 30 6.99 -7.39 -13.15
N PRO A 31 5.88 -6.67 -13.37
CA PRO A 31 4.95 -6.97 -14.43
C PRO A 31 5.44 -6.51 -15.81
N ILE A 32 6.43 -5.63 -15.87
CA ILE A 32 6.90 -4.98 -17.10
C ILE A 32 7.26 -5.96 -18.24
N PRO A 33 7.96 -7.08 -17.98
CA PRO A 33 8.31 -8.02 -19.05
C PRO A 33 7.11 -8.77 -19.64
N TYR A 34 5.97 -8.77 -18.94
CA TYR A 34 4.81 -9.59 -19.29
C TYR A 34 3.60 -8.76 -19.76
N ALA A 35 3.40 -7.59 -19.19
CA ALA A 35 2.25 -6.75 -19.49
C ALA A 35 2.42 -6.00 -20.81
N HIS A 36 1.33 -5.82 -21.55
CA HIS A 36 1.28 -4.89 -22.68
C HIS A 36 1.27 -3.45 -22.19
N VAL A 37 0.53 -3.20 -21.10
CA VAL A 37 0.42 -1.90 -20.44
C VAL A 37 0.56 -2.08 -18.94
N THR A 38 1.37 -1.25 -18.31
CA THR A 38 1.50 -1.19 -16.86
C THR A 38 1.17 0.21 -16.38
N THR A 39 0.26 0.34 -15.44
CA THR A 39 -0.05 1.61 -14.78
C THR A 39 0.49 1.63 -13.37
N THR A 40 0.80 2.81 -12.86
CA THR A 40 1.20 3.02 -11.48
C THR A 40 0.88 4.43 -11.01
N THR A 41 0.77 4.60 -9.71
CA THR A 41 0.89 5.90 -9.06
C THR A 41 2.35 6.16 -8.69
N THR A 42 2.69 7.44 -8.50
CA THR A 42 4.04 7.85 -8.06
C THR A 42 4.14 8.16 -6.57
N HIS A 43 3.01 8.23 -5.84
CA HIS A 43 2.91 8.73 -4.47
C HIS A 43 2.69 7.66 -3.39
N LYS A 44 2.88 6.38 -3.70
CA LYS A 44 2.77 5.28 -2.72
C LYS A 44 4.18 4.78 -2.36
N THR A 45 4.49 3.51 -2.58
CA THR A 45 5.84 2.98 -2.26
C THR A 45 6.98 3.62 -3.04
N LEU A 46 6.71 4.24 -4.19
CA LEU A 46 7.70 5.07 -4.91
C LEU A 46 8.08 6.35 -4.16
N ARG A 47 7.25 6.81 -3.21
CA ARG A 47 7.49 7.99 -2.37
C ARG A 47 7.66 9.30 -3.16
N GLY A 48 6.97 9.43 -4.28
CA GLY A 48 6.99 10.61 -5.13
C GLY A 48 5.76 11.51 -4.97
N PRO A 49 5.61 12.51 -5.84
CA PRO A 49 4.45 13.39 -5.85
C PRO A 49 3.19 12.64 -6.27
N ARG A 50 2.02 13.18 -5.91
CA ARG A 50 0.74 12.65 -6.37
C ARG A 50 0.64 12.74 -7.89
N GLY A 51 0.45 11.59 -8.52
CA GLY A 51 0.34 11.48 -9.96
C GLY A 51 0.32 10.02 -10.41
N GLY A 52 0.19 9.82 -11.70
CA GLY A 52 0.21 8.52 -12.35
C GLY A 52 1.30 8.43 -13.41
N MET A 53 1.56 7.20 -13.86
CA MET A 53 2.46 6.89 -14.96
C MET A 53 1.90 5.69 -15.73
N ILE A 54 2.00 5.74 -17.04
CA ILE A 54 1.65 4.64 -17.94
C ILE A 54 2.93 4.18 -18.62
N LEU A 55 3.21 2.90 -18.55
CA LEU A 55 4.30 2.22 -19.23
C LEU A 55 3.68 1.21 -20.19
N CYS A 56 4.26 1.03 -21.37
CA CYS A 56 3.77 0.05 -22.34
C CYS A 56 4.93 -0.56 -23.13
N ASN A 57 4.69 -1.74 -23.68
CA ASN A 57 5.60 -2.32 -24.66
C ASN A 57 5.41 -1.67 -26.04
N GLN A 58 6.29 -1.97 -26.99
CA GLN A 58 6.28 -1.34 -28.31
C GLN A 58 5.00 -1.69 -29.09
N GLU A 59 4.51 -2.93 -29.01
CA GLU A 59 3.28 -3.36 -29.65
C GLU A 59 2.08 -2.50 -29.22
N ALA A 60 1.92 -2.31 -27.91
CA ALA A 60 0.83 -1.47 -27.38
C ALA A 60 1.03 0.01 -27.72
N ALA A 61 2.27 0.51 -27.74
CA ALA A 61 2.59 1.87 -28.14
C ALA A 61 2.23 2.15 -29.61
N ASP A 62 2.49 1.20 -30.50
CA ASP A 62 2.19 1.33 -31.93
C ASP A 62 0.68 1.24 -32.21
N LYS A 63 -0.02 0.41 -31.44
CA LYS A 63 -1.46 0.19 -31.65
C LYS A 63 -2.33 1.23 -30.97
N PHE A 64 -1.95 1.71 -29.79
CA PHE A 64 -2.76 2.63 -28.99
C PHE A 64 -2.07 3.98 -28.85
N ASN A 65 -2.81 5.04 -29.16
CA ASN A 65 -2.29 6.39 -29.01
C ASN A 65 -2.52 6.90 -27.57
N PHE A 66 -1.71 6.42 -26.62
CA PHE A 66 -1.82 6.81 -25.21
C PHE A 66 -1.65 8.31 -24.99
N ASN A 67 -0.72 8.96 -25.71
CA ASN A 67 -0.50 10.40 -25.57
C ASN A 67 -1.76 11.19 -25.93
N LYS A 68 -2.44 10.84 -27.03
CA LYS A 68 -3.68 11.49 -27.43
C LYS A 68 -4.83 11.17 -26.49
N ALA A 69 -4.87 9.96 -25.95
CA ALA A 69 -5.89 9.56 -24.95
C ALA A 69 -5.73 10.36 -23.66
N VAL A 70 -4.50 10.61 -23.22
CA VAL A 70 -4.23 11.45 -22.05
C VAL A 70 -4.50 12.93 -22.37
N PHE A 71 -3.88 13.48 -23.40
CA PHE A 71 -4.05 14.88 -23.82
C PHE A 71 -4.27 14.95 -25.33
N PRO A 72 -5.36 15.59 -25.80
CA PRO A 72 -6.40 16.27 -25.01
C PRO A 72 -7.59 15.36 -24.60
N GLY A 73 -7.43 14.02 -24.63
CA GLY A 73 -8.54 13.09 -24.43
C GLY A 73 -9.26 13.25 -23.09
N ILE A 74 -8.52 13.14 -21.98
CA ILE A 74 -9.07 13.18 -20.62
C ILE A 74 -8.43 14.24 -19.71
N GLN A 75 -7.28 14.80 -20.10
CA GLN A 75 -6.55 15.80 -19.33
C GLN A 75 -6.34 17.08 -20.15
N GLY A 76 -6.01 18.18 -19.46
CA GLY A 76 -5.62 19.45 -20.03
C GLY A 76 -4.13 19.72 -19.86
N GLY A 77 -3.77 20.99 -19.62
CA GLY A 77 -2.38 21.40 -19.41
C GLY A 77 -1.71 20.64 -18.26
N PRO A 78 -0.47 20.17 -18.44
CA PRO A 78 0.23 19.37 -17.43
C PRO A 78 0.66 20.22 -16.22
N LEU A 79 0.71 19.58 -15.06
CA LEU A 79 1.26 20.17 -13.85
C LEU A 79 2.79 19.98 -13.84
N GLU A 80 3.54 20.92 -14.39
CA GLU A 80 4.98 20.77 -14.61
C GLU A 80 5.78 20.64 -13.31
N HIS A 81 5.35 21.27 -12.21
CA HIS A 81 5.95 21.09 -10.90
C HIS A 81 5.80 19.63 -10.39
N VAL A 82 4.68 18.95 -10.71
CA VAL A 82 4.51 17.52 -10.41
C VAL A 82 5.46 16.68 -11.28
N ILE A 83 5.61 17.02 -12.54
CA ILE A 83 6.54 16.34 -13.47
C ILE A 83 7.98 16.48 -12.95
N ALA A 84 8.39 17.68 -12.56
CA ALA A 84 9.69 17.91 -11.93
C ALA A 84 9.88 17.08 -10.65
N GLY A 85 8.85 17.03 -9.80
CA GLY A 85 8.85 16.16 -8.62
C GLY A 85 8.98 14.67 -8.95
N LYS A 86 8.35 14.20 -10.03
CA LYS A 86 8.54 12.81 -10.52
C LYS A 86 9.97 12.54 -10.95
N ALA A 87 10.63 13.50 -11.62
CA ALA A 87 12.03 13.36 -12.02
C ALA A 87 12.96 13.19 -10.81
N VAL A 88 12.74 13.97 -9.75
CA VAL A 88 13.47 13.81 -8.46
C VAL A 88 13.19 12.45 -7.85
N CYS A 89 11.92 12.06 -7.74
CA CYS A 89 11.51 10.76 -7.21
C CYS A 89 12.20 9.60 -7.93
N PHE A 90 12.23 9.62 -9.26
CA PHE A 90 12.85 8.55 -10.04
C PHE A 90 14.38 8.54 -9.88
N LYS A 91 15.00 9.70 -9.76
CA LYS A 91 16.45 9.79 -9.46
C LYS A 91 16.77 9.21 -8.07
N GLU A 92 15.95 9.49 -7.06
CA GLU A 92 16.08 8.88 -5.74
C GLU A 92 15.87 7.37 -5.78
N ALA A 93 14.86 6.89 -6.54
CA ALA A 93 14.57 5.46 -6.69
C ALA A 93 15.70 4.65 -7.35
N LEU A 94 16.60 5.30 -8.07
CA LEU A 94 17.80 4.70 -8.66
C LEU A 94 18.97 4.57 -7.67
N GLN A 95 18.89 5.18 -6.48
CA GLN A 95 19.97 5.16 -5.51
C GLN A 95 19.94 3.89 -4.64
N PRO A 96 21.09 3.41 -4.16
CA PRO A 96 21.16 2.27 -3.24
C PRO A 96 20.33 2.46 -1.97
N GLU A 97 20.26 3.66 -1.43
CA GLU A 97 19.52 4.03 -0.23
C GLU A 97 18.01 3.78 -0.38
N PHE A 98 17.48 3.95 -1.58
CA PHE A 98 16.08 3.62 -1.85
C PHE A 98 15.79 2.13 -1.71
N LYS A 99 16.73 1.28 -2.14
CA LYS A 99 16.61 -0.17 -1.97
C LYS A 99 16.63 -0.56 -0.49
N GLU A 100 17.50 0.05 0.31
CA GLU A 100 17.54 -0.17 1.76
C GLU A 100 16.25 0.30 2.44
N TYR A 101 15.71 1.46 2.04
CA TYR A 101 14.39 1.93 2.48
C TYR A 101 13.29 0.92 2.18
N GLN A 102 13.22 0.37 0.97
CA GLN A 102 12.22 -0.64 0.60
C GLN A 102 12.40 -1.95 1.38
N LYS A 103 13.63 -2.37 1.66
CA LYS A 103 13.90 -3.52 2.54
C LYS A 103 13.38 -3.27 3.95
N GLN A 104 13.60 -2.07 4.48
CA GLN A 104 13.12 -1.71 5.81
C GLN A 104 11.58 -1.71 5.87
N ILE A 105 10.90 -1.26 4.83
CA ILE A 105 9.44 -1.36 4.73
C ILE A 105 8.97 -2.80 4.90
N LEU A 106 9.60 -3.76 4.20
CA LEU A 106 9.23 -5.17 4.29
C LEU A 106 9.52 -5.76 5.66
N LYS A 107 10.68 -5.45 6.26
CA LYS A 107 11.01 -5.89 7.62
C LYS A 107 9.99 -5.37 8.63
N ASN A 108 9.69 -4.08 8.59
CA ASN A 108 8.70 -3.46 9.44
C ASN A 108 7.32 -4.12 9.28
N ALA A 109 6.90 -4.41 8.04
CA ALA A 109 5.63 -5.09 7.80
C ALA A 109 5.60 -6.50 8.40
N GLN A 110 6.69 -7.26 8.29
CA GLN A 110 6.80 -8.59 8.88
C GLN A 110 6.74 -8.56 10.41
N VAL A 111 7.46 -7.62 11.04
CA VAL A 111 7.47 -7.50 12.50
C VAL A 111 6.10 -7.03 13.01
N LEU A 112 5.51 -6.00 12.39
CA LEU A 112 4.17 -5.54 12.75
C LEU A 112 3.13 -6.65 12.62
N CYS A 113 3.16 -7.40 11.53
CA CYS A 113 2.25 -8.52 11.30
C CYS A 113 2.37 -9.60 12.38
N LYS A 114 3.60 -10.05 12.68
CA LYS A 114 3.87 -11.03 13.73
C LYS A 114 3.51 -10.51 15.12
N GLY A 115 3.81 -9.26 15.40
CA GLY A 115 3.47 -8.59 16.64
C GLY A 115 1.95 -8.54 16.89
N LEU A 116 1.16 -8.28 15.87
CA LEU A 116 -0.30 -8.32 15.93
C LEU A 116 -0.80 -9.75 16.15
N GLN A 117 -0.30 -10.72 15.38
CA GLN A 117 -0.68 -12.12 15.49
C GLN A 117 -0.36 -12.71 16.89
N SER A 118 0.80 -12.39 17.46
CA SER A 118 1.18 -12.85 18.81
C SER A 118 0.26 -12.31 19.89
N ARG A 119 -0.45 -11.22 19.62
CA ARG A 119 -1.45 -10.59 20.51
C ARG A 119 -2.89 -11.03 20.20
N GLY A 120 -3.04 -12.05 19.34
CA GLY A 120 -4.34 -12.63 18.98
C GLY A 120 -5.09 -11.92 17.88
N VAL A 121 -4.50 -10.91 17.21
CA VAL A 121 -5.14 -10.21 16.08
C VAL A 121 -5.04 -11.09 14.84
N LYS A 122 -6.19 -11.35 14.20
CA LYS A 122 -6.25 -12.14 12.98
C LYS A 122 -5.84 -11.31 11.78
N ILE A 123 -4.96 -11.88 10.94
CA ILE A 123 -4.51 -11.27 9.70
C ILE A 123 -4.98 -12.14 8.52
N ILE A 124 -5.61 -11.52 7.54
CA ILE A 124 -6.01 -12.17 6.30
C ILE A 124 -4.78 -12.82 5.63
N SER A 125 -4.95 -13.99 5.05
CA SER A 125 -3.88 -14.80 4.44
C SER A 125 -2.81 -15.30 5.42
N GLY A 126 -3.00 -15.10 6.74
CA GLY A 126 -2.05 -15.54 7.76
C GLY A 126 -0.72 -14.76 7.78
N GLY A 127 -0.63 -13.63 7.05
CA GLY A 127 0.60 -12.84 6.99
C GLY A 127 0.60 -11.84 5.84
N THR A 128 1.80 -11.36 5.49
CA THR A 128 2.02 -10.46 4.34
C THR A 128 3.38 -10.70 3.70
N ASP A 129 3.46 -10.58 2.36
CA ASP A 129 4.70 -10.61 1.58
C ASP A 129 5.13 -9.22 1.11
N ASN A 130 4.35 -8.19 1.43
CA ASN A 130 4.58 -6.82 0.98
C ASN A 130 4.46 -5.81 2.13
N HIS A 131 4.14 -4.58 1.82
CA HIS A 131 4.07 -3.44 2.75
C HIS A 131 2.71 -3.27 3.44
N LEU A 132 1.69 -4.09 3.08
CA LEU A 132 0.32 -3.99 3.58
C LEU A 132 -0.11 -5.27 4.26
N MET A 133 -1.05 -5.15 5.19
CA MET A 133 -1.77 -6.26 5.79
C MET A 133 -3.22 -5.87 6.07
N LEU A 134 -4.11 -6.85 6.09
CA LEU A 134 -5.52 -6.69 6.44
C LEU A 134 -5.78 -7.38 7.78
N VAL A 135 -6.24 -6.63 8.76
CA VAL A 135 -6.79 -7.15 10.00
C VAL A 135 -8.18 -7.70 9.74
N ASP A 136 -8.48 -8.90 10.24
CA ASP A 136 -9.77 -9.57 10.13
C ASP A 136 -10.56 -9.43 11.43
N LEU A 137 -11.67 -8.72 11.38
CA LEU A 137 -12.58 -8.43 12.51
C LEU A 137 -13.94 -9.13 12.36
N ARG A 138 -14.06 -10.15 11.47
CA ARG A 138 -15.37 -10.79 11.22
C ARG A 138 -15.96 -11.46 12.46
N ASP A 139 -15.11 -11.95 13.35
CA ASP A 139 -15.48 -12.64 14.58
C ASP A 139 -15.45 -11.71 15.81
N GLU A 140 -15.14 -10.43 15.61
CA GLU A 140 -15.14 -9.40 16.64
C GLU A 140 -16.49 -8.63 16.64
N GLU A 141 -16.86 -8.10 17.79
CA GLU A 141 -18.02 -7.19 17.88
C GLU A 141 -17.77 -5.90 17.12
N GLU A 142 -16.49 -5.47 17.09
CA GLU A 142 -16.05 -4.27 16.43
C GLU A 142 -16.13 -4.35 14.91
N THR A 143 -16.48 -3.22 14.30
CA THR A 143 -16.46 -3.08 12.83
C THR A 143 -15.18 -2.40 12.37
N GLY A 144 -14.84 -2.55 11.08
CA GLY A 144 -13.71 -1.83 10.49
C GLY A 144 -13.86 -0.31 10.64
N LYS A 145 -15.09 0.21 10.47
CA LYS A 145 -15.39 1.63 10.65
C LYS A 145 -15.16 2.10 12.08
N GLU A 146 -15.57 1.31 13.05
CA GLU A 146 -15.42 1.66 14.45
C GLU A 146 -13.95 1.59 14.88
N LEU A 147 -13.22 0.55 14.47
CA LEU A 147 -11.80 0.45 14.75
C LEU A 147 -10.98 1.56 14.07
N GLU A 148 -11.31 1.94 12.83
CA GLU A 148 -10.72 3.11 12.15
C GLU A 148 -10.87 4.38 13.01
N ARG A 149 -12.08 4.67 13.54
CA ARG A 149 -12.35 5.81 14.41
C ARG A 149 -11.50 5.77 15.70
N ARG A 150 -11.49 4.62 16.39
CA ARG A 150 -10.74 4.46 17.65
C ARG A 150 -9.23 4.61 17.47
N LEU A 151 -8.70 4.05 16.40
CA LEU A 151 -7.27 4.19 16.08
C LEU A 151 -6.92 5.63 15.71
N ASP A 152 -7.79 6.35 14.97
CA ASP A 152 -7.59 7.76 14.65
C ASP A 152 -7.58 8.62 15.93
N GLU A 153 -8.48 8.36 16.87
CA GLU A 153 -8.49 9.00 18.19
C GLU A 153 -7.23 8.70 19.01
N ALA A 154 -6.64 7.52 18.83
CA ALA A 154 -5.36 7.14 19.41
C ALA A 154 -4.13 7.66 18.62
N HIS A 155 -4.33 8.47 17.59
CA HIS A 155 -3.32 9.00 16.67
C HIS A 155 -2.61 7.93 15.81
N ILE A 156 -3.28 6.81 15.56
CA ILE A 156 -2.83 5.76 14.65
C ILE A 156 -3.70 5.78 13.39
N THR A 157 -3.15 6.30 12.30
CA THR A 157 -3.89 6.40 11.04
C THR A 157 -3.94 5.06 10.32
N CYS A 158 -5.14 4.60 10.02
CA CYS A 158 -5.41 3.44 9.17
C CYS A 158 -6.63 3.72 8.28
N ASN A 159 -7.09 2.73 7.53
CA ASN A 159 -8.39 2.83 6.87
C ASN A 159 -9.18 1.53 7.03
N LYS A 160 -10.50 1.65 7.22
CA LYS A 160 -11.39 0.51 7.09
C LYS A 160 -11.27 -0.11 5.70
N ASN A 161 -11.41 -1.41 5.62
CA ASN A 161 -11.26 -2.16 4.37
C ASN A 161 -12.14 -3.41 4.40
N THR A 162 -12.80 -3.70 3.29
CA THR A 162 -13.46 -5.00 3.15
C THR A 162 -12.45 -6.14 3.15
N ILE A 163 -12.85 -7.27 3.68
CA ILE A 163 -12.09 -8.51 3.65
C ILE A 163 -12.73 -9.50 2.65
N PRO A 164 -12.03 -10.54 2.22
CA PRO A 164 -12.62 -11.58 1.37
C PRO A 164 -13.88 -12.18 2.00
N ASN A 165 -14.99 -12.22 1.22
CA ASN A 165 -16.31 -12.66 1.68
C ASN A 165 -16.82 -11.89 2.90
N ASP A 166 -16.60 -10.57 2.92
CA ASP A 166 -17.00 -9.71 4.03
C ASP A 166 -18.52 -9.79 4.29
N PRO A 167 -18.97 -10.15 5.51
CA PRO A 167 -20.38 -10.22 5.83
C PRO A 167 -21.04 -8.83 6.00
N ARG A 168 -20.23 -7.77 6.16
CA ARG A 168 -20.69 -6.39 6.36
C ARG A 168 -20.61 -5.59 5.07
N SER A 169 -21.40 -4.51 4.99
CA SER A 169 -21.39 -3.63 3.81
C SER A 169 -20.06 -2.91 3.64
N PRO A 170 -19.70 -2.45 2.42
CA PRO A 170 -18.46 -1.68 2.17
C PRO A 170 -18.34 -0.36 2.95
N PHE A 171 -19.44 0.15 3.48
CA PHE A 171 -19.45 1.37 4.30
C PHE A 171 -19.11 1.11 5.77
N VAL A 172 -19.21 -0.13 6.23
CA VAL A 172 -18.96 -0.59 7.60
C VAL A 172 -17.68 -1.39 7.68
N THR A 173 -17.56 -2.43 6.86
CA THR A 173 -16.46 -3.38 6.72
C THR A 173 -16.18 -4.26 7.94
N SER A 174 -15.53 -5.38 7.73
CA SER A 174 -15.03 -6.28 8.78
C SER A 174 -13.51 -6.29 8.85
N GLY A 175 -12.86 -5.25 8.37
CA GLY A 175 -11.41 -5.16 8.44
C GLY A 175 -10.86 -3.75 8.44
N VAL A 176 -9.60 -3.64 8.78
CA VAL A 176 -8.78 -2.44 8.59
C VAL A 176 -7.50 -2.80 7.87
N ARG A 177 -7.01 -1.88 7.05
CA ARG A 177 -5.74 -2.01 6.32
C ARG A 177 -4.66 -1.22 7.03
N LEU A 178 -3.54 -1.88 7.28
CA LEU A 178 -2.33 -1.32 7.86
C LEU A 178 -1.18 -1.39 6.85
N GLY A 179 -0.23 -0.46 6.95
CA GLY A 179 0.94 -0.45 6.09
C GLY A 179 2.09 0.33 6.68
N THR A 180 3.31 0.00 6.28
CA THR A 180 4.55 0.49 6.90
C THR A 180 5.33 1.55 6.14
N PRO A 181 5.04 1.94 4.88
CA PRO A 181 5.86 2.90 4.15
C PRO A 181 5.99 4.27 4.81
N ALA A 182 4.90 4.82 5.35
CA ALA A 182 4.90 6.14 5.96
C ALA A 182 5.72 6.20 7.25
N VAL A 183 5.56 5.21 8.13
CA VAL A 183 6.32 5.11 9.39
C VAL A 183 7.79 4.82 9.13
N THR A 184 8.11 3.99 8.13
CA THR A 184 9.50 3.76 7.70
C THR A 184 10.15 5.03 7.15
N THR A 185 9.41 5.86 6.41
CA THR A 185 9.90 7.17 5.95
C THR A 185 10.22 8.12 7.11
N ARG A 186 9.52 7.97 8.24
CA ARG A 186 9.79 8.72 9.50
C ARG A 186 10.97 8.18 10.29
N GLY A 187 11.61 7.11 9.84
CA GLY A 187 12.77 6.50 10.49
C GLY A 187 12.44 5.37 11.46
N MET A 188 11.19 4.95 11.55
CA MET A 188 10.80 3.84 12.42
C MET A 188 11.36 2.51 11.90
N VAL A 189 11.77 1.67 12.84
CA VAL A 189 12.41 0.37 12.62
C VAL A 189 11.64 -0.77 13.33
N GLU A 190 12.21 -1.95 13.38
CA GLU A 190 11.54 -3.15 13.87
C GLU A 190 11.07 -3.03 15.33
N GLU A 191 11.86 -2.38 16.18
CA GLU A 191 11.53 -2.17 17.60
C GLU A 191 10.27 -1.32 17.78
N ASP A 192 10.09 -0.30 16.94
CA ASP A 192 8.91 0.56 16.96
C ASP A 192 7.65 -0.21 16.51
N MET A 193 7.81 -1.19 15.63
CA MET A 193 6.69 -1.99 15.13
C MET A 193 6.05 -2.85 16.21
N ASP A 194 6.81 -3.31 17.20
CA ASP A 194 6.24 -4.05 18.32
C ASP A 194 5.39 -3.15 19.25
N VAL A 195 5.86 -1.92 19.48
CA VAL A 195 5.09 -0.91 20.23
C VAL A 195 3.79 -0.55 19.50
N ILE A 196 3.86 -0.36 18.16
CA ILE A 196 2.68 -0.09 17.33
C ILE A 196 1.70 -1.28 17.38
N ALA A 197 2.21 -2.52 17.28
CA ALA A 197 1.39 -3.72 17.38
C ALA A 197 0.67 -3.82 18.73
N GLU A 198 1.35 -3.47 19.82
CA GLU A 198 0.73 -3.43 21.15
C GLU A 198 -0.37 -2.38 21.22
N GLY A 199 -0.09 -1.16 20.76
CA GLY A 199 -1.09 -0.09 20.74
C GLY A 199 -2.35 -0.47 19.96
N ILE A 200 -2.19 -1.02 18.74
CA ILE A 200 -3.32 -1.48 17.93
C ILE A 200 -4.10 -2.60 18.63
N ALA A 201 -3.41 -3.59 19.19
CA ALA A 201 -4.06 -4.70 19.88
C ALA A 201 -4.83 -4.26 21.15
N LEU A 202 -4.32 -3.26 21.87
CA LEU A 202 -5.00 -2.66 23.02
C LEU A 202 -6.29 -1.96 22.60
N VAL A 203 -6.28 -1.17 21.51
CA VAL A 203 -7.46 -0.47 21.00
C VAL A 203 -8.52 -1.45 20.48
N ILE A 204 -8.10 -2.56 19.86
CA ILE A 204 -9.03 -3.63 19.43
C ILE A 204 -9.73 -4.23 20.66
N LYS A 205 -9.02 -4.44 21.77
CA LYS A 205 -9.59 -5.05 22.98
C LYS A 205 -10.62 -4.19 23.69
N SER A 206 -10.40 -2.88 23.79
CA SER A 206 -11.33 -1.95 24.45
C SER A 206 -11.04 -0.52 24.05
N GLU A 207 -12.11 0.25 23.89
CA GLU A 207 -12.09 1.70 23.71
C GLU A 207 -11.44 2.43 24.90
N ASP A 208 -11.53 1.88 26.11
CA ASP A 208 -10.90 2.43 27.32
C ASP A 208 -9.38 2.58 27.21
N ASN A 209 -8.74 1.85 26.28
CA ASN A 209 -7.30 1.93 26.04
C ASN A 209 -6.86 3.09 25.15
N ILE A 210 -7.78 3.84 24.53
CA ILE A 210 -7.44 4.90 23.56
C ILE A 210 -6.48 5.93 24.17
N GLU A 211 -6.77 6.44 25.38
CA GLU A 211 -5.93 7.45 26.02
C GLU A 211 -4.52 6.90 26.36
N LYS A 212 -4.45 5.67 26.85
CA LYS A 212 -3.17 5.00 27.11
C LYS A 212 -2.34 4.88 25.83
N VAL A 213 -2.97 4.47 24.73
CA VAL A 213 -2.29 4.30 23.44
C VAL A 213 -1.89 5.66 22.85
N ARG A 214 -2.71 6.68 23.01
CA ARG A 214 -2.38 8.06 22.62
C ARG A 214 -1.10 8.56 23.30
N GLU A 215 -0.92 8.27 24.58
CA GLU A 215 0.32 8.62 25.29
C GLU A 215 1.52 7.77 24.80
N MET A 216 1.32 6.50 24.45
CA MET A 216 2.38 5.69 23.82
C MET A 216 2.84 6.24 22.47
N VAL A 217 1.93 6.83 21.69
CA VAL A 217 2.25 7.40 20.38
C VAL A 217 2.99 8.74 20.49
N LYS A 218 2.82 9.48 21.59
CA LYS A 218 3.50 10.77 21.82
C LYS A 218 4.94 10.63 22.34
N GLY A 219 5.26 9.55 23.02
CA GLY A 219 6.58 9.27 23.61
C GLY A 219 7.54 8.63 22.66
#